data_69d12d4db52769ff2602aa8643d43820
#
_entry.id   69d12d4db52769ff2602aa8643d43820
#
_cell.length_a   1.000
_cell.length_b   1.000
_cell.length_c   1.000
_cell.angle_alpha   90.00
_cell.angle_beta   90.00
_cell.angle_gamma   90.00
#
_symmetry.space_group_name_H-M   'P 1'
#
loop_
_entity.id
_entity.type
_entity.pdbx_description
1 polymer ?
#
loop_
_entity_poly.entity_id
_entity_poly.type
_entity_poly.pdbx_seq_one_letter_code
_entity_poly.pdbx_strand_id
1 'polypeptide(L)'
;MHNLGRPPRRLVFLHLDGSVDTLPAHGDPVLLGERPVGFVTTAVRHFELGPVALALVKRAIPVDEPLIAGGVQGTQEVVVPA
;
A
#
# COMPACT_ATOMS: atom_id res chain seq x y z
N MET A 1 -3.93 -17.18 23.23
CA MET A 1 -3.85 -17.09 22.58
C MET A 1 -3.63 -17.28 21.68
N HIS A 2 -3.83 -17.43 21.31
CA HIS A 2 -3.65 -17.55 20.52
C HIS A 2 -3.68 -17.40 19.42
N ASN A 3 -3.98 -16.87 19.24
CA ASN A 3 -4.05 -16.78 18.14
C ASN A 3 -3.07 -16.76 17.31
N LEU A 4 -2.76 -17.04 17.15
CA LEU A 4 -1.94 -17.16 16.38
C LEU A 4 -2.17 -17.31 15.05
N GLY A 5 -3.14 -17.04 14.58
CA GLY A 5 -3.48 -17.21 13.28
C GLY A 5 -2.80 -16.26 12.36
N ARG A 6 -3.17 -16.21 11.11
CA ARG A 6 -2.61 -15.27 10.19
C ARG A 6 -3.09 -13.89 10.49
N PRO A 7 -2.25 -12.89 10.33
CA PRO A 7 -2.71 -11.53 10.50
C PRO A 7 -3.80 -11.20 9.48
N PRO A 8 -4.76 -10.36 9.85
CA PRO A 8 -5.84 -9.99 8.92
C PRO A 8 -5.38 -9.06 7.80
N ARG A 9 -4.15 -8.59 7.86
CA ARG A 9 -3.61 -7.67 6.87
C ARG A 9 -2.32 -8.21 6.29
N ARG A 10 -1.99 -7.73 5.12
CA ARG A 10 -0.71 -8.06 4.48
C ARG A 10 0.00 -6.79 4.08
N LEU A 11 1.30 -6.86 4.01
CA LEU A 11 2.12 -5.74 3.59
C LEU A 11 2.20 -5.74 2.07
N VAL A 12 1.98 -4.57 1.46
CA VAL A 12 2.11 -4.42 0.02
C VAL A 12 3.09 -3.30 -0.28
N PHE A 13 3.78 -3.45 -1.38
CA PHE A 13 4.65 -2.43 -1.92
C PHE A 13 3.90 -1.73 -3.05
N LEU A 14 3.77 -0.42 -2.96
CA LEU A 14 3.03 0.35 -3.94
C LEU A 14 3.98 1.21 -4.76
N HIS A 15 3.86 1.09 -6.08
CA HIS A 15 4.54 2.01 -7.00
C HIS A 15 3.57 3.14 -7.26
N LEU A 16 3.86 4.31 -6.73
CA LEU A 16 2.96 5.45 -6.79
C LEU A 16 3.13 6.20 -8.10
N ASP A 17 2.10 6.98 -8.45
CA ASP A 17 2.11 7.79 -9.65
C ASP A 17 3.19 8.88 -9.51
N GLY A 18 4.18 8.83 -10.38
CA GLY A 18 5.30 9.76 -10.31
C GLY A 18 4.97 11.18 -10.76
N SER A 19 3.79 11.40 -11.31
CA SER A 19 3.39 12.73 -11.72
C SER A 19 2.94 13.60 -10.56
N VAL A 20 2.81 13.01 -9.37
CA VAL A 20 2.35 13.71 -8.18
C VAL A 20 3.56 14.08 -7.33
N ASP A 21 3.61 15.33 -6.86
CA ASP A 21 4.75 15.81 -6.09
C ASP A 21 4.72 15.41 -4.63
N THR A 22 3.56 15.02 -4.12
CA THR A 22 3.43 14.71 -2.70
C THR A 22 3.47 13.22 -2.47
N LEU A 23 4.00 12.82 -1.32
CA LEU A 23 3.98 11.44 -0.89
C LEU A 23 2.92 11.26 0.19
N PRO A 24 2.28 10.08 0.25
CA PRO A 24 1.38 9.82 1.37
C PRO A 24 2.14 9.81 2.69
N ALA A 25 1.45 10.15 3.75
CA ALA A 25 2.03 10.18 5.08
C ALA A 25 1.74 8.87 5.81
N HIS A 26 2.53 8.60 6.83
CA HIS A 26 2.27 7.46 7.69
C HIS A 26 0.85 7.55 8.25
N GLY A 27 0.11 6.47 8.11
CA GLY A 27 -1.27 6.42 8.59
C GLY A 27 -2.31 6.88 7.59
N ASP A 28 -1.91 7.41 6.43
CA ASP A 28 -2.87 7.80 5.42
C ASP A 28 -3.65 6.60 4.94
N PRO A 29 -4.95 6.78 4.63
CA PRO A 29 -5.76 5.65 4.20
C PRO A 29 -5.37 5.16 2.81
N VAL A 30 -5.47 3.84 2.64
CA VAL A 30 -5.34 3.21 1.34
C VAL A 30 -6.73 2.76 0.91
N LEU A 31 -7.12 3.16 -0.29
CA LEU A 31 -8.47 2.92 -0.78
C LEU A 31 -8.44 2.02 -2.00
N LEU A 32 -9.44 1.17 -2.09
CA LEU A 32 -9.75 0.44 -3.32
C LEU A 32 -11.02 1.07 -3.87
N GLY A 33 -10.87 1.88 -4.91
CA GLY A 33 -11.97 2.72 -5.34
C GLY A 33 -12.28 3.74 -4.26
N GLU A 34 -13.44 3.63 -3.63
CA GLU A 34 -13.82 4.53 -2.55
C GLU A 34 -13.82 3.86 -1.19
N ARG A 35 -13.38 2.61 -1.11
CA ARG A 35 -13.45 1.83 0.13
C ARG A 35 -12.10 1.83 0.82
N PRO A 36 -12.05 2.19 2.09
CA PRO A 36 -10.79 2.08 2.83
C PRO A 36 -10.45 0.62 3.06
N VAL A 37 -9.24 0.24 2.67
CA VAL A 37 -8.80 -1.15 2.77
C VAL A 37 -7.52 -1.30 3.58
N GLY A 38 -6.90 -0.20 3.96
CA GLY A 38 -5.68 -0.26 4.74
C GLY A 38 -5.12 1.12 5.00
N PHE A 39 -3.85 1.16 5.35
CA PHE A 39 -3.19 2.42 5.64
C PHE A 39 -1.72 2.34 5.28
N VAL A 40 -1.13 3.51 5.02
CA VAL A 40 0.28 3.63 4.66
C VAL A 40 1.13 3.52 5.91
N THR A 41 2.19 2.72 5.85
CA THR A 41 3.16 2.65 6.94
C THR A 41 4.33 3.59 6.69
N THR A 42 4.80 3.65 5.44
CA THR A 42 5.88 4.57 5.09
C THR A 42 5.81 4.84 3.60
N ALA A 43 6.35 5.98 3.20
CA ALA A 43 6.47 6.33 1.78
C ALA A 43 7.77 7.07 1.59
N VAL A 44 8.45 6.77 0.48
CA VAL A 44 9.72 7.42 0.17
C VAL A 44 9.80 7.65 -1.33
N ARG A 45 10.67 8.55 -1.73
CA ARG A 45 10.96 8.79 -3.14
C ARG A 45 12.27 8.10 -3.47
N HIS A 46 12.16 7.01 -4.21
CA HIS A 46 13.34 6.22 -4.56
C HIS A 46 13.97 6.82 -5.82
N PHE A 47 15.29 6.88 -5.87
CA PHE A 47 15.93 7.56 -6.98
C PHE A 47 15.77 6.82 -8.31
N GLU A 48 15.54 5.51 -8.29
CA GLU A 48 15.31 4.75 -9.51
C GLU A 48 13.84 4.44 -9.74
N LEU A 49 13.12 4.11 -8.68
CA LEU A 49 11.74 3.65 -8.80
C LEU A 49 10.73 4.79 -8.71
N GLY A 50 11.17 5.99 -8.32
CA GLY A 50 10.27 7.09 -8.09
C GLY A 50 9.58 6.96 -6.75
N PRO A 51 8.38 7.54 -6.59
CA PRO A 51 7.69 7.48 -5.32
C PRO A 51 7.14 6.09 -5.08
N VAL A 52 7.41 5.55 -3.90
CA VAL A 52 6.95 4.22 -3.51
C VAL A 52 6.44 4.29 -2.08
N ALA A 53 5.60 3.33 -1.71
CA ALA A 53 5.06 3.27 -0.37
C ALA A 53 4.90 1.82 0.07
N LEU A 54 5.00 1.61 1.37
CA LEU A 54 4.61 0.36 1.99
C LEU A 54 3.30 0.60 2.74
N ALA A 55 2.39 -0.34 2.60
CA ALA A 55 1.09 -0.21 3.23
C ALA A 55 0.60 -1.55 3.73
N LEU A 56 -0.20 -1.51 4.79
CA LEU A 56 -0.88 -2.69 5.28
C LEU A 56 -2.31 -2.63 4.80
N VAL A 57 -2.74 -3.67 4.08
CA VAL A 57 -4.09 -3.75 3.53
C VAL A 57 -4.72 -5.07 3.92
N LYS A 58 -6.04 -5.14 3.80
CA LYS A 58 -6.77 -6.36 4.11
C LYS A 58 -6.32 -7.49 3.19
N ARG A 59 -6.17 -8.69 3.75
CA ARG A 59 -5.67 -9.82 2.98
C ARG A 59 -6.56 -10.19 1.81
N ALA A 60 -7.86 -9.89 1.90
CA ALA A 60 -8.80 -10.24 0.86
C ALA A 60 -8.70 -9.37 -0.39
N ILE A 61 -7.91 -8.30 -0.33
CA ILE A 61 -7.79 -7.39 -1.47
C ILE A 61 -7.00 -8.08 -2.58
N PRO A 62 -7.49 -8.07 -3.83
CA PRO A 62 -6.74 -8.65 -4.94
C PRO A 62 -5.39 -7.98 -5.12
N VAL A 63 -4.40 -8.77 -5.50
CA VAL A 63 -3.03 -8.26 -5.60
C VAL A 63 -2.79 -7.44 -6.86
N ASP A 64 -3.69 -7.53 -7.83
CA ASP A 64 -3.52 -6.85 -9.11
C ASP A 64 -4.40 -5.61 -9.26
N GLU A 65 -5.10 -5.22 -8.20
CA GLU A 65 -5.95 -4.03 -8.25
C GLU A 65 -5.14 -2.79 -7.89
N PRO A 66 -5.32 -1.69 -8.61
CA PRO A 66 -4.67 -0.46 -8.21
C PRO A 66 -5.29 0.09 -6.93
N LEU A 67 -4.47 0.70 -6.11
CA LEU A 67 -4.91 1.26 -4.84
C LEU A 67 -4.57 2.74 -4.80
N ILE A 68 -5.31 3.48 -3.98
CA ILE A 68 -5.05 4.91 -3.78
C ILE A 68 -4.53 5.08 -2.37
N ALA A 69 -3.31 5.58 -2.26
CA ALA A 69 -2.65 5.77 -0.97
C ALA A 69 -2.51 7.26 -0.71
N GLY A 70 -3.25 7.76 0.29
CA GLY A 70 -3.18 9.18 0.61
C GLY A 70 -3.55 10.09 -0.54
N GLY A 71 -4.46 9.63 -1.41
CA GLY A 71 -4.86 10.39 -2.57
C GLY A 71 -4.00 10.18 -3.81
N VAL A 72 -2.96 9.34 -3.72
CA VAL A 72 -2.07 9.07 -4.83
C VAL A 72 -2.31 7.66 -5.34
N GLN A 73 -2.56 7.53 -6.63
CA GLN A 73 -2.79 6.22 -7.22
C GLN A 73 -1.50 5.41 -7.24
N GLY A 74 -1.59 4.14 -6.89
CA GLY A 74 -0.44 3.26 -6.88
C GLY A 74 -0.77 1.89 -7.40
N THR A 75 0.24 1.21 -7.91
CA THR A 75 0.13 -0.16 -8.39
C THR A 75 0.80 -1.08 -7.39
N GLN A 76 0.11 -2.14 -7.04
CA GLN A 76 0.65 -3.12 -6.09
C GLN A 76 1.75 -3.94 -6.74
N GLU A 77 2.82 -4.11 -5.98
CA GLU A 77 3.80 -5.13 -6.30
C GLU A 77 3.75 -6.14 -5.17
N VAL A 78 3.60 -7.40 -5.51
CA VAL A 78 3.49 -8.43 -4.50
C VAL A 78 4.85 -8.66 -3.87
N VAL A 79 4.94 -8.40 -2.57
CA VAL A 79 6.14 -8.73 -1.81
C VAL A 79 5.92 -10.13 -1.30
N VAL A 80 6.52 -11.09 -1.97
CA VAL A 80 6.31 -12.48 -1.64
C VAL A 80 7.31 -12.87 -0.58
N PRO A 81 6.83 -13.30 0.57
CA PRO A 81 7.76 -13.84 1.56
C PRO A 81 8.38 -15.10 1.03
N ALA A 82 9.62 -15.23 1.27
CA ALA A 82 10.35 -16.39 0.80
C ALA A 82 9.83 -17.67 1.39
#